data_0789716816b9ae659e681782ddf97bb5
#
_entry.id   0789716816b9ae659e681782ddf97bb5
#
_cell.length_a   1.000
_cell.length_b   1.000
_cell.length_c   1.000
_cell.angle_alpha   90.00
_cell.angle_beta   90.00
_cell.angle_gamma   90.00
#
_symmetry.space_group_name_H-M   'P 1'
#
loop_
_entity.id
_entity.type
_entity.pdbx_description
1 polymer ?
#
loop_
_entity_poly.entity_id
_entity_poly.type
_entity_poly.pdbx_seq_one_letter_code
_entity_poly.pdbx_strand_id
1 'polypeptide(L)'
;MPLDQEFEQGTANGDEMTFIEHLEELRWNIIRAVSAILVFTILAFIFIEEIYDKIILAPSRPDFWTYRMLCKLADFTGAEGLCINKLDFELQSREMAGQFTMALLSAVIIGLLFAFPYAFWEIWRFIKPGLKPSERKISRGAVLYVTFLFMSGVLFGYYVVSPLAINFLANFQLDPRIKNQFDITSYVGLISVLTLACGLTFQLPVVAFVLSKIGFLNPRFMREYRRHAFVVILILAAVITPSPDVLSQVLVAMPLTLLYEISILVSAWVEKTKKAEAELEAKQEENDALSNPWNPESDM
;
A
#
# COMPACT_ATOMS: atom_id res chain seq x y z
N MET A 1 -19.83 -59.32 -25.79
CA MET A 1 -18.92 -59.03 -24.70
C MET A 1 -18.64 -57.54 -24.74
N PRO A 2 -19.29 -56.72 -23.94
CA PRO A 2 -18.91 -55.33 -23.76
C PRO A 2 -17.89 -55.24 -22.64
N LEU A 3 -16.81 -54.54 -22.89
CA LEU A 3 -15.79 -54.23 -21.92
C LEU A 3 -16.29 -53.03 -21.10
N ASP A 4 -16.74 -53.30 -19.90
CA ASP A 4 -17.04 -52.33 -18.87
C ASP A 4 -15.68 -51.76 -18.39
N GLN A 5 -15.30 -50.57 -18.93
CA GLN A 5 -14.30 -49.75 -18.32
C GLN A 5 -14.96 -49.02 -17.14
N GLU A 6 -14.82 -49.58 -15.95
CA GLU A 6 -15.01 -48.86 -14.71
C GLU A 6 -14.00 -47.73 -14.69
N PHE A 7 -14.49 -46.51 -14.92
CA PHE A 7 -13.77 -45.29 -14.52
C PHE A 7 -13.66 -45.35 -13.00
N GLU A 8 -12.52 -45.76 -12.51
CA GLU A 8 -12.12 -45.50 -11.12
C GLU A 8 -12.30 -44.03 -10.84
N GLN A 9 -13.39 -43.71 -10.15
CA GLN A 9 -13.52 -42.44 -9.44
C GLN A 9 -12.49 -42.47 -8.33
N GLY A 10 -11.28 -41.98 -8.65
CA GLY A 10 -10.26 -41.67 -7.69
C GLY A 10 -10.88 -40.72 -6.65
N THR A 11 -11.05 -41.24 -5.45
CA THR A 11 -11.38 -40.48 -4.27
C THR A 11 -10.37 -39.35 -4.15
N ALA A 12 -10.80 -38.16 -4.56
CA ALA A 12 -10.04 -36.91 -4.38
C ALA A 12 -9.92 -36.66 -2.86
N ASN A 13 -8.83 -37.15 -2.29
CA ASN A 13 -8.31 -36.66 -1.04
C ASN A 13 -7.84 -35.23 -1.26
N GLY A 14 -8.44 -34.33 -0.51
CA GLY A 14 -8.28 -32.94 -0.27
C GLY A 14 -7.18 -32.14 -1.00
N ASP A 15 -7.63 -31.06 -1.63
CA ASP A 15 -6.94 -29.77 -1.77
C ASP A 15 -5.82 -29.59 -2.81
N GLU A 16 -5.64 -30.44 -3.81
CA GLU A 16 -4.81 -30.10 -4.97
C GLU A 16 -5.70 -29.57 -6.11
N MET A 17 -5.96 -28.24 -6.08
CA MET A 17 -6.60 -27.57 -7.20
C MET A 17 -5.75 -27.74 -8.47
N THR A 18 -6.35 -28.14 -9.57
CA THR A 18 -5.66 -28.16 -10.85
C THR A 18 -5.26 -26.73 -11.26
N PHE A 19 -4.18 -26.59 -12.01
CA PHE A 19 -3.70 -25.28 -12.47
C PHE A 19 -4.80 -24.46 -13.19
N ILE A 20 -5.68 -25.15 -13.92
CA ILE A 20 -6.81 -24.52 -14.64
C ILE A 20 -7.85 -23.99 -13.68
N GLU A 21 -8.23 -24.75 -12.64
CA GLU A 21 -9.16 -24.31 -11.59
C GLU A 21 -8.62 -23.10 -10.83
N HIS A 22 -7.32 -23.09 -10.57
CA HIS A 22 -6.66 -21.94 -9.92
C HIS A 22 -6.70 -20.66 -10.79
N LEU A 23 -6.52 -20.78 -12.12
CA LEU A 23 -6.68 -19.66 -13.05
C LEU A 23 -8.14 -19.18 -13.14
N GLU A 24 -9.11 -20.06 -13.06
CA GLU A 24 -10.54 -19.71 -13.07
C GLU A 24 -10.92 -18.97 -11.78
N GLU A 25 -10.43 -19.40 -10.64
CA GLU A 25 -10.61 -18.69 -9.36
C GLU A 25 -9.98 -17.29 -9.39
N LEU A 26 -8.78 -17.14 -9.95
CA LEU A 26 -8.12 -15.84 -10.16
C LEU A 26 -8.99 -14.90 -10.98
N ARG A 27 -9.54 -15.38 -12.10
CA ARG A 27 -10.42 -14.58 -12.97
C ARG A 27 -11.61 -14.03 -12.19
N TRP A 28 -12.29 -14.86 -11.42
CA TRP A 28 -13.47 -14.45 -10.64
C TRP A 28 -13.12 -13.47 -9.52
N ASN A 29 -11.97 -13.64 -8.85
CA ASN A 29 -11.51 -12.72 -7.82
C ASN A 29 -11.18 -11.34 -8.41
N ILE A 30 -10.54 -11.29 -9.59
CA ILE A 30 -10.27 -10.04 -10.31
C ILE A 30 -11.58 -9.36 -10.71
N ILE A 31 -12.55 -10.08 -11.27
CA ILE A 31 -13.85 -9.52 -11.67
C ILE A 31 -14.55 -8.90 -10.46
N ARG A 32 -14.57 -9.56 -9.31
CA ARG A 32 -15.18 -9.02 -8.08
C ARG A 32 -14.45 -7.78 -7.57
N ALA A 33 -13.11 -7.79 -7.56
CA ALA A 33 -12.31 -6.65 -7.16
C ALA A 33 -12.58 -5.43 -8.07
N VAL A 34 -12.57 -5.62 -9.39
CA VAL A 34 -12.85 -4.56 -10.38
C VAL A 34 -14.30 -4.07 -10.25
N SER A 35 -15.27 -4.98 -10.04
CA SER A 35 -16.66 -4.60 -9.82
C SER A 35 -16.84 -3.74 -8.58
N ALA A 36 -16.14 -4.06 -7.48
CA ALA A 36 -16.16 -3.24 -6.27
C ALA A 36 -15.58 -1.85 -6.53
N ILE A 37 -14.42 -1.75 -7.22
CA ILE A 37 -13.84 -0.47 -7.60
C ILE A 37 -14.83 0.35 -8.43
N LEU A 38 -15.51 -0.27 -9.38
CA LEU A 38 -16.49 0.38 -10.24
C LEU A 38 -17.69 0.90 -9.44
N VAL A 39 -18.22 0.12 -8.51
CA VAL A 39 -19.33 0.54 -7.62
C VAL A 39 -18.93 1.74 -6.78
N PHE A 40 -17.76 1.70 -6.12
CA PHE A 40 -17.27 2.83 -5.32
C PHE A 40 -16.94 4.05 -6.19
N THR A 41 -16.46 3.86 -7.42
CA THR A 41 -16.25 4.94 -8.40
C THR A 41 -17.57 5.64 -8.75
N ILE A 42 -18.63 4.87 -9.02
CA ILE A 42 -19.95 5.43 -9.30
C ILE A 42 -20.49 6.20 -8.10
N LEU A 43 -20.36 5.64 -6.89
CA LEU A 43 -20.75 6.32 -5.66
C LEU A 43 -19.96 7.62 -5.46
N ALA A 44 -18.64 7.60 -5.65
CA ALA A 44 -17.80 8.79 -5.57
C ALA A 44 -18.20 9.84 -6.61
N PHE A 45 -18.57 9.41 -7.83
CA PHE A 45 -19.01 10.33 -8.88
C PHE A 45 -20.34 11.00 -8.56
N ILE A 46 -21.27 10.31 -7.90
CA ILE A 46 -22.55 10.89 -7.45
C ILE A 46 -22.33 12.02 -6.43
N PHE A 47 -21.33 11.85 -5.54
CA PHE A 47 -21.00 12.82 -4.50
C PHE A 47 -19.81 13.73 -4.88
N ILE A 48 -19.52 13.86 -6.18
CA ILE A 48 -18.28 14.49 -6.64
C ILE A 48 -18.16 15.96 -6.22
N GLU A 49 -19.24 16.71 -6.21
CA GLU A 49 -19.26 18.13 -5.82
C GLU A 49 -18.84 18.32 -4.35
N GLU A 50 -19.37 17.48 -3.45
CA GLU A 50 -19.01 17.52 -2.03
C GLU A 50 -17.57 17.05 -1.79
N ILE A 51 -17.12 16.07 -2.55
CA ILE A 51 -15.75 15.55 -2.51
C ILE A 51 -14.76 16.62 -2.96
N TYR A 52 -15.09 17.36 -4.02
CA TYR A 52 -14.25 18.47 -4.49
C TYR A 52 -14.16 19.57 -3.43
N ASP A 53 -15.26 20.03 -2.89
CA ASP A 53 -15.25 21.13 -1.94
C ASP A 53 -14.56 20.75 -0.62
N LYS A 54 -14.86 19.57 -0.07
CA LYS A 54 -14.42 19.19 1.29
C LYS A 54 -13.09 18.44 1.33
N ILE A 55 -12.70 17.77 0.23
CA ILE A 55 -11.50 16.91 0.20
C ILE A 55 -10.49 17.45 -0.81
N ILE A 56 -10.83 17.55 -2.09
CA ILE A 56 -9.84 17.84 -3.13
C ILE A 56 -9.32 19.27 -3.02
N LEU A 57 -10.20 20.24 -2.83
CA LEU A 57 -9.84 21.66 -2.70
C LEU A 57 -9.45 22.08 -1.28
N ALA A 58 -9.63 21.22 -0.27
CA ALA A 58 -9.28 21.57 1.10
C ALA A 58 -7.80 21.93 1.29
N PRO A 59 -6.80 21.23 0.70
CA PRO A 59 -5.39 21.59 0.83
C PRO A 59 -5.00 22.92 0.14
N SER A 60 -5.84 23.47 -0.73
CA SER A 60 -5.61 24.81 -1.32
C SER A 60 -6.05 25.98 -0.42
N ARG A 61 -6.72 25.68 0.70
CA ARG A 61 -7.23 26.66 1.64
C ARG A 61 -6.22 26.86 2.80
N PRO A 62 -5.96 28.11 3.24
CA PRO A 62 -5.01 28.38 4.33
C PRO A 62 -5.49 27.85 5.70
N ASP A 63 -6.78 27.56 5.86
CA ASP A 63 -7.38 26.98 7.07
C ASP A 63 -7.26 25.45 7.15
N PHE A 64 -6.56 24.81 6.21
CA PHE A 64 -6.37 23.37 6.22
C PHE A 64 -5.68 22.90 7.50
N TRP A 65 -6.08 21.73 8.00
CA TRP A 65 -5.64 21.19 9.30
C TRP A 65 -4.09 21.20 9.47
N THR A 66 -3.36 20.82 8.44
CA THR A 66 -1.89 20.76 8.46
C THR A 66 -1.25 22.12 8.64
N TYR A 67 -1.72 23.14 7.93
CA TYR A 67 -1.19 24.49 8.06
C TYR A 67 -1.43 25.07 9.45
N ARG A 68 -2.61 24.84 10.03
CA ARG A 68 -2.90 25.22 11.42
C ARG A 68 -2.01 24.51 12.42
N MET A 69 -1.70 23.23 12.19
CA MET A 69 -0.81 22.45 13.05
C MET A 69 0.64 22.95 12.95
N LEU A 70 1.11 23.26 11.73
CA LEU A 70 2.43 23.83 11.49
C LEU A 70 2.59 25.21 12.15
N CYS A 71 1.57 26.09 12.12
CA CYS A 71 1.60 27.37 12.81
C CYS A 71 1.65 27.19 14.33
N LYS A 72 0.88 26.27 14.91
CA LYS A 72 1.00 25.95 16.36
C LYS A 72 2.38 25.43 16.74
N LEU A 73 2.99 24.62 15.86
CA LEU A 73 4.34 24.12 16.07
C LEU A 73 5.38 25.25 15.96
N ALA A 74 5.19 26.17 15.03
CA ALA A 74 6.01 27.37 14.88
C ALA A 74 5.99 28.25 16.15
N ASP A 75 4.80 28.46 16.70
CA ASP A 75 4.63 29.22 17.95
C ASP A 75 5.33 28.53 19.14
N PHE A 76 5.29 27.20 19.19
CA PHE A 76 5.93 26.42 20.27
C PHE A 76 7.45 26.37 20.14
N THR A 77 7.98 26.28 18.90
CA THR A 77 9.43 26.14 18.63
C THR A 77 10.14 27.45 18.40
N GLY A 78 9.40 28.55 18.22
CA GLY A 78 9.96 29.87 17.85
C GLY A 78 10.45 29.94 16.39
N ALA A 79 10.11 28.97 15.56
CA ALA A 79 10.53 28.90 14.16
C ALA A 79 9.46 29.52 13.24
N GLU A 80 9.44 30.85 13.13
CA GLU A 80 8.44 31.62 12.37
C GLU A 80 8.28 31.16 10.90
N GLY A 81 9.34 30.60 10.29
CA GLY A 81 9.31 30.08 8.91
C GLY A 81 8.45 28.84 8.67
N LEU A 82 7.97 28.16 9.73
CA LEU A 82 7.10 26.98 9.61
C LEU A 82 5.61 27.34 9.46
N CYS A 83 5.22 28.58 9.82
CA CYS A 83 3.82 28.98 9.74
C CYS A 83 3.44 29.43 8.33
N ILE A 84 2.49 28.72 7.72
CA ILE A 84 1.98 28.99 6.37
C ILE A 84 0.68 29.76 6.50
N ASN A 85 0.74 31.08 6.37
CA ASN A 85 -0.41 31.97 6.53
C ASN A 85 -1.07 32.37 5.21
N LYS A 86 -0.37 32.24 4.08
CA LYS A 86 -0.87 32.66 2.77
C LYS A 86 -0.47 31.64 1.71
N LEU A 87 -1.41 31.34 0.85
CA LEU A 87 -1.23 30.58 -0.36
C LEU A 87 -1.63 31.49 -1.53
N ASP A 88 -0.63 32.15 -2.13
CA ASP A 88 -0.85 33.12 -3.21
C ASP A 88 -0.87 32.41 -4.57
N PHE A 89 -1.89 31.65 -4.86
CA PHE A 89 -2.14 31.09 -6.19
C PHE A 89 -3.62 31.01 -6.50
N GLU A 90 -3.94 31.04 -7.79
CA GLU A 90 -5.30 30.86 -8.30
C GLU A 90 -5.40 29.57 -9.08
N LEU A 91 -6.47 28.80 -8.84
CA LEU A 91 -6.78 27.61 -9.63
C LEU A 91 -7.61 28.02 -10.85
N GLN A 92 -7.20 27.58 -12.02
CA GLN A 92 -7.86 27.85 -13.28
C GLN A 92 -8.14 26.55 -14.02
N SER A 93 -9.22 26.53 -14.81
CA SER A 93 -9.47 25.49 -15.78
C SER A 93 -9.19 26.05 -17.18
N ARG A 94 -8.09 25.62 -17.79
CA ARG A 94 -7.68 26.10 -19.14
C ARG A 94 -8.24 25.22 -20.25
N GLU A 95 -8.55 23.97 -19.92
CA GLU A 95 -9.09 23.01 -20.86
C GLU A 95 -10.64 22.99 -20.75
N MET A 96 -11.33 22.96 -21.90
CA MET A 96 -12.79 22.93 -21.94
C MET A 96 -13.37 21.70 -21.20
N ALA A 97 -12.76 20.54 -21.35
CA ALA A 97 -13.15 19.30 -20.68
C ALA A 97 -12.40 19.05 -19.37
N GLY A 98 -11.51 19.97 -18.94
CA GLY A 98 -10.59 19.75 -17.83
C GLY A 98 -11.30 19.41 -16.51
N GLN A 99 -12.34 20.17 -16.17
CA GLN A 99 -13.09 19.91 -14.92
C GLN A 99 -13.82 18.55 -14.96
N PHE A 100 -14.42 18.20 -16.10
CA PHE A 100 -15.10 16.90 -16.25
C PHE A 100 -14.14 15.73 -16.16
N THR A 101 -13.02 15.83 -16.87
CA THR A 101 -11.96 14.78 -16.87
C THR A 101 -11.40 14.60 -15.47
N MET A 102 -11.17 15.69 -14.72
CA MET A 102 -10.67 15.61 -13.36
C MET A 102 -11.72 15.10 -12.39
N ALA A 103 -13.01 15.43 -12.58
CA ALA A 103 -14.09 14.85 -11.79
C ALA A 103 -14.12 13.30 -11.95
N LEU A 104 -14.02 12.83 -13.19
CA LEU A 104 -13.97 11.38 -13.47
C LEU A 104 -12.73 10.72 -12.87
N LEU A 105 -11.55 11.30 -13.06
CA LEU A 105 -10.29 10.79 -12.50
C LEU A 105 -10.36 10.72 -10.97
N SER A 106 -10.82 11.78 -10.33
CA SER A 106 -10.98 11.84 -8.88
C SER A 106 -11.94 10.78 -8.35
N ALA A 107 -13.07 10.56 -9.05
CA ALA A 107 -14.01 9.51 -8.69
C ALA A 107 -13.38 8.11 -8.77
N VAL A 108 -12.58 7.84 -9.81
CA VAL A 108 -11.86 6.56 -9.95
C VAL A 108 -10.85 6.38 -8.83
N ILE A 109 -10.06 7.40 -8.50
CA ILE A 109 -9.05 7.32 -7.45
C ILE A 109 -9.69 7.11 -6.08
N ILE A 110 -10.74 7.87 -5.76
CA ILE A 110 -11.48 7.72 -4.51
C ILE A 110 -12.17 6.37 -4.45
N GLY A 111 -12.76 5.92 -5.56
CA GLY A 111 -13.33 4.59 -5.68
C GLY A 111 -12.30 3.50 -5.40
N LEU A 112 -11.09 3.62 -5.95
CA LEU A 112 -9.97 2.71 -5.70
C LEU A 112 -9.55 2.71 -4.22
N LEU A 113 -9.44 3.89 -3.59
CA LEU A 113 -9.07 4.01 -2.17
C LEU A 113 -10.08 3.31 -1.26
N PHE A 114 -11.37 3.52 -1.47
CA PHE A 114 -12.42 2.88 -0.66
C PHE A 114 -12.62 1.40 -1.00
N ALA A 115 -12.40 0.99 -2.25
CA ALA A 115 -12.49 -0.41 -2.65
C ALA A 115 -11.25 -1.23 -2.22
N PHE A 116 -10.13 -0.58 -1.89
CA PHE A 116 -8.85 -1.25 -1.59
C PHE A 116 -8.96 -2.37 -0.55
N PRO A 117 -9.66 -2.19 0.59
CA PRO A 117 -9.80 -3.26 1.59
C PRO A 117 -10.44 -4.52 1.03
N TYR A 118 -11.48 -4.35 0.22
CA TYR A 118 -12.20 -5.45 -0.42
C TYR A 118 -11.38 -6.06 -1.57
N ALA A 119 -10.79 -5.23 -2.42
CA ALA A 119 -9.94 -5.70 -3.52
C ALA A 119 -8.73 -6.49 -2.99
N PHE A 120 -8.10 -6.02 -1.91
CA PHE A 120 -7.03 -6.75 -1.26
C PHE A 120 -7.52 -8.06 -0.62
N TRP A 121 -8.71 -8.06 -0.02
CA TRP A 121 -9.31 -9.28 0.53
C TRP A 121 -9.54 -10.35 -0.53
N GLU A 122 -10.02 -10.00 -1.74
CA GLU A 122 -10.17 -10.93 -2.86
C GLU A 122 -8.81 -11.48 -3.34
N ILE A 123 -7.80 -10.62 -3.47
CA ILE A 123 -6.43 -11.04 -3.80
C ILE A 123 -5.87 -11.98 -2.71
N TRP A 124 -6.10 -11.64 -1.44
CA TRP A 124 -5.64 -12.45 -0.32
C TRP A 124 -6.32 -13.83 -0.27
N ARG A 125 -7.60 -13.88 -0.61
CA ARG A 125 -8.36 -15.11 -0.72
C ARG A 125 -7.76 -16.06 -1.76
N PHE A 126 -7.29 -15.53 -2.87
CA PHE A 126 -6.59 -16.28 -3.91
C PHE A 126 -5.20 -16.79 -3.45
N ILE A 127 -4.46 -16.01 -2.66
CA ILE A 127 -3.14 -16.41 -2.16
C ILE A 127 -3.24 -17.46 -1.03
N LYS A 128 -4.30 -17.40 -0.23
CA LYS A 128 -4.50 -18.22 0.98
C LYS A 128 -4.42 -19.74 0.77
N PRO A 129 -4.96 -20.37 -0.28
CA PRO A 129 -4.84 -21.81 -0.50
C PRO A 129 -3.38 -22.26 -0.71
N GLY A 130 -2.51 -21.42 -1.25
CA GLY A 130 -1.08 -21.71 -1.40
C GLY A 130 -0.25 -21.63 -0.09
N LEU A 131 -0.88 -21.28 1.05
CA LEU A 131 -0.22 -21.19 2.36
C LEU A 131 -0.42 -22.49 3.15
N LYS A 132 0.61 -22.91 3.90
CA LYS A 132 0.53 -24.08 4.79
C LYS A 132 -0.58 -23.91 5.84
N PRO A 133 -1.20 -25.01 6.37
CA PRO A 133 -2.30 -24.95 7.33
C PRO A 133 -1.99 -24.15 8.61
N SER A 134 -0.74 -24.22 9.09
CA SER A 134 -0.24 -23.42 10.24
C SER A 134 -0.28 -21.92 9.97
N GLU A 135 -0.07 -21.52 8.71
CA GLU A 135 0.00 -20.13 8.26
C GLU A 135 -1.38 -19.50 8.02
N ARG A 136 -2.40 -20.34 7.75
CA ARG A 136 -3.79 -19.90 7.53
C ARG A 136 -4.39 -19.19 8.76
N LYS A 137 -3.93 -19.48 9.98
CA LYS A 137 -4.41 -18.79 11.20
C LYS A 137 -3.88 -17.35 11.30
N ILE A 138 -2.64 -17.11 10.91
CA ILE A 138 -2.00 -15.77 10.90
C ILE A 138 -2.61 -14.90 9.80
N SER A 139 -3.08 -15.52 8.74
CA SER A 139 -3.68 -14.93 7.55
C SER A 139 -4.95 -14.11 7.82
N ARG A 140 -5.70 -14.37 8.90
CA ARG A 140 -6.97 -13.65 9.18
C ARG A 140 -6.76 -12.17 9.53
N GLY A 141 -5.64 -11.81 10.14
CA GLY A 141 -5.29 -10.43 10.47
C GLY A 141 -4.61 -9.66 9.35
N ALA A 142 -4.10 -10.36 8.32
CA ALA A 142 -3.28 -9.74 7.27
C ALA A 142 -4.04 -8.67 6.49
N VAL A 143 -5.29 -8.94 6.12
CA VAL A 143 -6.12 -7.97 5.37
C VAL A 143 -6.34 -6.69 6.16
N LEU A 144 -6.62 -6.81 7.46
CA LEU A 144 -6.83 -5.64 8.33
C LEU A 144 -5.54 -4.84 8.50
N TYR A 145 -4.41 -5.53 8.68
CA TYR A 145 -3.10 -4.89 8.79
C TYR A 145 -2.70 -4.16 7.51
N VAL A 146 -2.87 -4.80 6.36
CA VAL A 146 -2.60 -4.21 5.03
C VAL A 146 -3.50 -3.02 4.78
N THR A 147 -4.79 -3.12 5.08
CA THR A 147 -5.74 -2.01 4.96
C THR A 147 -5.35 -0.85 5.85
N PHE A 148 -4.97 -1.11 7.10
CA PHE A 148 -4.54 -0.08 8.03
C PHE A 148 -3.28 0.64 7.54
N LEU A 149 -2.27 -0.10 7.07
CA LEU A 149 -1.06 0.48 6.49
C LEU A 149 -1.37 1.33 5.26
N PHE A 150 -2.21 0.81 4.35
CA PHE A 150 -2.61 1.55 3.16
C PHE A 150 -3.30 2.86 3.52
N MET A 151 -4.31 2.82 4.39
CA MET A 151 -5.05 4.01 4.80
C MET A 151 -4.15 5.00 5.55
N SER A 152 -3.23 4.53 6.39
CA SER A 152 -2.25 5.42 7.05
C SER A 152 -1.33 6.09 6.05
N GLY A 153 -0.89 5.38 5.00
CA GLY A 153 -0.11 5.95 3.90
C GLY A 153 -0.89 6.97 3.08
N VAL A 154 -2.15 6.68 2.75
CA VAL A 154 -3.07 7.60 2.07
C VAL A 154 -3.27 8.88 2.90
N LEU A 155 -3.56 8.76 4.20
CA LEU A 155 -3.72 9.90 5.10
C LEU A 155 -2.41 10.70 5.23
N PHE A 156 -1.27 10.04 5.31
CA PHE A 156 0.04 10.71 5.33
C PHE A 156 0.28 11.48 4.03
N GLY A 157 0.03 10.86 2.87
CA GLY A 157 0.15 11.51 1.56
C GLY A 157 -0.76 12.75 1.43
N TYR A 158 -1.99 12.63 1.89
CA TYR A 158 -2.98 13.69 1.79
C TYR A 158 -2.78 14.82 2.83
N TYR A 159 -2.55 14.49 4.10
CA TYR A 159 -2.43 15.51 5.15
C TYR A 159 -1.03 16.07 5.33
N VAL A 160 0.01 15.36 4.92
CA VAL A 160 1.39 15.82 5.15
C VAL A 160 2.08 16.16 3.83
N VAL A 161 2.18 15.20 2.91
CA VAL A 161 2.99 15.39 1.70
C VAL A 161 2.35 16.39 0.74
N SER A 162 1.04 16.25 0.47
CA SER A 162 0.33 17.11 -0.48
C SER A 162 0.32 18.58 -0.09
N PRO A 163 -0.03 19.00 1.15
CA PRO A 163 -0.01 20.43 1.51
C PRO A 163 1.39 21.03 1.51
N LEU A 164 2.42 20.29 1.87
CA LEU A 164 3.80 20.79 1.79
C LEU A 164 4.24 20.99 0.34
N ALA A 165 3.92 20.05 -0.55
CA ALA A 165 4.19 20.15 -1.97
C ALA A 165 3.45 21.34 -2.59
N ILE A 166 2.17 21.54 -2.26
CA ILE A 166 1.37 22.67 -2.73
C ILE A 166 1.97 23.99 -2.23
N ASN A 167 2.29 24.08 -0.94
CA ASN A 167 2.89 25.29 -0.36
C ASN A 167 4.21 25.63 -1.04
N PHE A 168 5.09 24.64 -1.25
CA PHE A 168 6.35 24.87 -1.94
C PHE A 168 6.12 25.40 -3.36
N LEU A 169 5.31 24.72 -4.16
CA LEU A 169 5.03 25.10 -5.55
C LEU A 169 4.32 26.46 -5.64
N ALA A 170 3.41 26.75 -4.71
CA ALA A 170 2.70 28.03 -4.66
C ALA A 170 3.63 29.22 -4.39
N ASN A 171 4.61 29.03 -3.51
CA ASN A 171 5.54 30.08 -3.09
C ASN A 171 6.83 30.12 -3.91
N PHE A 172 7.10 29.10 -4.74
CA PHE A 172 8.29 29.08 -5.59
C PHE A 172 8.13 30.05 -6.77
N GLN A 173 8.91 31.11 -6.76
CA GLN A 173 8.94 32.13 -7.81
C GLN A 173 10.37 32.38 -8.27
N LEU A 174 10.61 32.33 -9.58
CA LEU A 174 11.88 32.71 -10.19
C LEU A 174 12.04 34.23 -10.26
N ASP A 175 10.93 34.93 -10.48
CA ASP A 175 10.89 36.39 -10.59
C ASP A 175 9.55 36.91 -10.02
N PRO A 176 9.52 37.96 -9.19
CA PRO A 176 8.29 38.52 -8.59
C PRO A 176 7.22 38.98 -9.60
N ARG A 177 7.59 39.16 -10.86
CA ARG A 177 6.67 39.53 -11.95
C ARG A 177 5.85 38.37 -12.47
N ILE A 178 6.25 37.10 -12.16
CA ILE A 178 5.55 35.91 -12.58
C ILE A 178 4.54 35.53 -11.50
N LYS A 179 3.24 35.60 -11.83
CA LYS A 179 2.17 35.13 -10.93
C LYS A 179 1.91 33.65 -11.17
N ASN A 180 1.90 32.89 -10.08
CA ASN A 180 1.59 31.46 -10.13
C ASN A 180 0.10 31.25 -10.31
N GLN A 181 -0.28 30.69 -11.47
CA GLN A 181 -1.65 30.26 -11.81
C GLN A 181 -1.60 28.78 -12.18
N PHE A 182 -2.20 27.95 -11.36
CA PHE A 182 -2.19 26.51 -11.57
C PHE A 182 -3.44 26.02 -12.28
N ASP A 183 -3.25 25.12 -13.23
CA ASP A 183 -4.36 24.41 -13.84
C ASP A 183 -4.93 23.37 -12.88
N ILE A 184 -6.25 23.23 -12.83
CA ILE A 184 -6.92 22.26 -11.97
C ILE A 184 -6.50 20.83 -12.27
N THR A 185 -6.13 20.53 -13.52
CA THR A 185 -5.63 19.21 -13.94
C THR A 185 -4.32 18.88 -13.26
N SER A 186 -3.40 19.84 -13.21
CA SER A 186 -2.10 19.70 -12.53
C SER A 186 -2.27 19.56 -11.02
N TYR A 187 -3.16 20.37 -10.41
CA TYR A 187 -3.41 20.34 -8.98
C TYR A 187 -4.02 19.00 -8.52
N VAL A 188 -5.10 18.55 -9.18
CA VAL A 188 -5.76 17.29 -8.85
C VAL A 188 -4.84 16.10 -9.13
N GLY A 189 -4.11 16.15 -10.25
CA GLY A 189 -3.12 15.14 -10.60
C GLY A 189 -2.04 15.01 -9.53
N LEU A 190 -1.51 16.13 -9.05
CA LEU A 190 -0.49 16.17 -8.00
C LEU A 190 -0.98 15.49 -6.71
N ILE A 191 -2.11 15.93 -6.15
CA ILE A 191 -2.67 15.35 -4.91
C ILE A 191 -2.93 13.86 -5.09
N SER A 192 -3.49 13.47 -6.22
CA SER A 192 -3.81 12.09 -6.53
C SER A 192 -2.57 11.19 -6.55
N VAL A 193 -1.54 11.62 -7.27
CA VAL A 193 -0.28 10.86 -7.37
C VAL A 193 0.40 10.77 -6.01
N LEU A 194 0.51 11.87 -5.26
CA LEU A 194 1.13 11.89 -3.94
C LEU A 194 0.42 10.97 -2.94
N THR A 195 -0.92 11.04 -2.91
CA THR A 195 -1.75 10.25 -2.01
C THR A 195 -1.64 8.75 -2.32
N LEU A 196 -1.75 8.37 -3.60
CA LEU A 196 -1.63 6.98 -4.03
C LEU A 196 -0.21 6.44 -3.84
N ALA A 197 0.81 7.20 -4.22
CA ALA A 197 2.20 6.80 -4.08
C ALA A 197 2.56 6.54 -2.62
N CYS A 198 2.13 7.41 -1.69
CA CYS A 198 2.31 7.20 -0.26
C CYS A 198 1.55 5.95 0.22
N GLY A 199 0.28 5.77 -0.18
CA GLY A 199 -0.51 4.57 0.16
C GLY A 199 0.19 3.28 -0.26
N LEU A 200 0.69 3.22 -1.49
CA LEU A 200 1.42 2.06 -2.02
C LEU A 200 2.77 1.86 -1.32
N THR A 201 3.51 2.93 -1.05
CA THR A 201 4.82 2.84 -0.40
C THR A 201 4.71 2.34 1.04
N PHE A 202 3.61 2.64 1.73
CA PHE A 202 3.33 2.10 3.06
C PHE A 202 3.06 0.59 3.05
N GLN A 203 2.95 -0.06 1.88
CA GLN A 203 2.88 -1.51 1.76
C GLN A 203 4.24 -2.21 1.82
N LEU A 204 5.36 -1.48 1.89
CA LEU A 204 6.71 -2.08 1.98
C LEU A 204 6.85 -3.17 3.06
N PRO A 205 6.32 -3.01 4.30
CA PRO A 205 6.39 -4.07 5.30
C PRO A 205 5.63 -5.33 4.91
N VAL A 206 4.52 -5.19 4.17
CA VAL A 206 3.73 -6.32 3.68
C VAL A 206 4.47 -7.08 2.58
N VAL A 207 5.07 -6.35 1.64
CA VAL A 207 5.92 -6.94 0.59
C VAL A 207 7.10 -7.68 1.22
N ALA A 208 7.76 -7.08 2.20
CA ALA A 208 8.85 -7.72 2.92
C ALA A 208 8.39 -9.00 3.65
N PHE A 209 7.20 -8.99 4.26
CA PHE A 209 6.60 -10.17 4.88
C PHE A 209 6.41 -11.31 3.88
N VAL A 210 5.78 -11.03 2.72
CA VAL A 210 5.53 -12.04 1.69
C VAL A 210 6.83 -12.60 1.13
N LEU A 211 7.80 -11.74 0.78
CA LEU A 211 9.09 -12.16 0.24
C LEU A 211 9.92 -12.96 1.26
N SER A 212 9.83 -12.63 2.56
CA SER A 212 10.48 -13.42 3.63
C SER A 212 9.81 -14.78 3.81
N LYS A 213 8.49 -14.85 3.65
CA LYS A 213 7.75 -16.12 3.68
C LYS A 213 8.13 -17.05 2.55
N ILE A 214 8.32 -16.54 1.35
CA ILE A 214 8.80 -17.32 0.20
C ILE A 214 10.29 -17.70 0.35
N GLY A 215 11.03 -17.01 1.25
CA GLY A 215 12.48 -17.24 1.45
C GLY A 215 13.37 -16.37 0.57
N PHE A 216 12.80 -15.44 -0.17
CA PHE A 216 13.54 -14.52 -1.05
C PHE A 216 14.27 -13.42 -0.27
N LEU A 217 13.70 -12.98 0.87
CA LEU A 217 14.26 -11.96 1.74
C LEU A 217 14.71 -12.58 3.07
N ASN A 218 15.96 -12.29 3.42
CA ASN A 218 16.53 -12.66 4.70
C ASN A 218 16.79 -11.38 5.53
N PRO A 219 16.44 -11.33 6.83
CA PRO A 219 16.67 -10.17 7.67
C PRO A 219 18.14 -9.78 7.80
N ARG A 220 19.07 -10.73 7.65
CA ARG A 220 20.52 -10.44 7.61
C ARG A 220 20.88 -9.60 6.37
N PHE A 221 20.39 -10.01 5.21
CA PHE A 221 20.56 -9.27 3.96
C PHE A 221 20.01 -7.84 4.08
N MET A 222 18.77 -7.68 4.56
CA MET A 222 18.16 -6.34 4.74
C MET A 222 19.00 -5.46 5.69
N ARG A 223 19.56 -6.01 6.77
CA ARG A 223 20.42 -5.27 7.70
C ARG A 223 21.74 -4.85 7.08
N GLU A 224 22.35 -5.69 6.29
CA GLU A 224 23.60 -5.40 5.59
C GLU A 224 23.43 -4.28 4.55
N TYR A 225 22.31 -4.30 3.83
CA TYR A 225 22.01 -3.34 2.78
C TYR A 225 21.26 -2.07 3.26
N ARG A 226 21.20 -1.80 4.57
CA ARG A 226 20.54 -0.59 5.14
C ARG A 226 21.00 0.70 4.50
N ARG A 227 22.31 0.86 4.26
CA ARG A 227 22.87 2.07 3.67
C ARG A 227 22.35 2.29 2.24
N HIS A 228 22.28 1.22 1.47
CA HIS A 228 21.74 1.28 0.10
C HIS A 228 20.24 1.52 0.10
N ALA A 229 19.50 0.87 1.00
CA ALA A 229 18.07 1.10 1.17
C ALA A 229 17.76 2.56 1.53
N PHE A 230 18.55 3.19 2.41
CA PHE A 230 18.41 4.59 2.75
C PHE A 230 18.58 5.50 1.51
N VAL A 231 19.58 5.25 0.67
CA VAL A 231 19.78 5.99 -0.58
C VAL A 231 18.58 5.78 -1.54
N VAL A 232 18.10 4.56 -1.67
CA VAL A 232 16.90 4.26 -2.49
C VAL A 232 15.66 4.98 -1.95
N ILE A 233 15.49 5.01 -0.61
CA ILE A 233 14.39 5.74 0.03
C ILE A 233 14.48 7.23 -0.24
N LEU A 234 15.68 7.82 -0.19
CA LEU A 234 15.86 9.23 -0.54
C LEU A 234 15.54 9.51 -2.01
N ILE A 235 15.91 8.62 -2.92
CA ILE A 235 15.55 8.73 -4.34
C ILE A 235 14.03 8.59 -4.51
N LEU A 236 13.39 7.63 -3.86
CA LEU A 236 11.92 7.47 -3.89
C LEU A 236 11.22 8.72 -3.32
N ALA A 237 11.70 9.24 -2.20
CA ALA A 237 11.17 10.48 -1.64
C ALA A 237 11.30 11.64 -2.62
N ALA A 238 12.45 11.79 -3.30
CA ALA A 238 12.67 12.83 -4.30
C ALA A 238 11.78 12.65 -5.56
N VAL A 239 11.43 11.42 -5.93
CA VAL A 239 10.51 11.14 -7.04
C VAL A 239 9.05 11.43 -6.64
N ILE A 240 8.68 11.09 -5.39
CA ILE A 240 7.35 11.34 -4.86
C ILE A 240 7.12 12.83 -4.66
N THR A 241 8.09 13.56 -4.10
CA THR A 241 7.95 15.00 -3.84
C THR A 241 8.33 15.80 -5.10
N PRO A 242 7.43 16.62 -5.65
CA PRO A 242 7.75 17.48 -6.79
C PRO A 242 8.65 18.66 -6.41
N SER A 243 8.92 18.83 -5.12
CA SER A 243 9.73 19.91 -4.57
C SER A 243 11.17 19.45 -4.36
N PRO A 244 12.18 20.15 -4.90
CA PRO A 244 13.59 19.84 -4.68
C PRO A 244 14.11 20.34 -3.31
N ASP A 245 13.22 20.74 -2.38
CA ASP A 245 13.61 21.19 -1.06
C ASP A 245 13.94 20.02 -0.13
N VAL A 246 15.03 20.17 0.60
CA VAL A 246 15.55 19.16 1.53
C VAL A 246 14.55 18.86 2.65
N LEU A 247 13.79 19.86 3.09
CA LEU A 247 12.84 19.70 4.20
C LEU A 247 11.70 18.74 3.82
N SER A 248 11.03 18.96 2.69
CA SER A 248 9.96 18.09 2.20
C SER A 248 10.48 16.68 1.90
N GLN A 249 11.68 16.58 1.30
CA GLN A 249 12.30 15.29 1.02
C GLN A 249 12.61 14.50 2.29
N VAL A 250 13.21 15.13 3.32
CA VAL A 250 13.51 14.50 4.60
C VAL A 250 12.22 14.08 5.32
N LEU A 251 11.19 14.93 5.28
CA LEU A 251 9.92 14.68 5.93
C LEU A 251 9.20 13.45 5.34
N VAL A 252 9.34 13.21 4.03
CA VAL A 252 8.83 11.98 3.38
C VAL A 252 9.76 10.80 3.62
N ALA A 253 11.07 11.00 3.56
CA ALA A 253 12.05 9.93 3.75
C ALA A 253 12.04 9.34 5.18
N MET A 254 11.71 10.14 6.20
CA MET A 254 11.70 9.70 7.60
C MET A 254 10.68 8.57 7.86
N PRO A 255 9.38 8.70 7.52
CA PRO A 255 8.44 7.59 7.66
C PRO A 255 8.79 6.38 6.80
N LEU A 256 9.33 6.59 5.59
CA LEU A 256 9.74 5.48 4.72
C LEU A 256 10.91 4.69 5.32
N THR A 257 11.86 5.38 5.94
CA THR A 257 12.98 4.75 6.66
C THR A 257 12.46 3.95 7.87
N LEU A 258 11.51 4.50 8.61
CA LEU A 258 10.85 3.80 9.72
C LEU A 258 10.11 2.54 9.23
N LEU A 259 9.39 2.63 8.12
CA LEU A 259 8.73 1.48 7.50
C LEU A 259 9.72 0.40 7.04
N TYR A 260 10.88 0.81 6.53
CA TYR A 260 11.96 -0.12 6.19
C TYR A 260 12.49 -0.85 7.43
N GLU A 261 12.72 -0.15 8.55
CA GLU A 261 13.13 -0.79 9.81
C GLU A 261 12.05 -1.74 10.34
N ILE A 262 10.78 -1.36 10.26
CA ILE A 262 9.65 -2.24 10.58
C ILE A 262 9.68 -3.49 9.67
N SER A 263 9.98 -3.33 8.39
CA SER A 263 10.09 -4.44 7.43
C SER A 263 11.20 -5.43 7.84
N ILE A 264 12.33 -4.94 8.36
CA ILE A 264 13.41 -5.81 8.89
C ILE A 264 12.92 -6.59 10.11
N LEU A 265 12.17 -5.95 11.03
CA LEU A 265 11.62 -6.62 12.21
C LEU A 265 10.59 -7.69 11.82
N VAL A 266 9.73 -7.40 10.84
CA VAL A 266 8.75 -8.34 10.29
C VAL A 266 9.46 -9.53 9.64
N SER A 267 10.48 -9.31 8.83
CA SER A 267 11.29 -10.36 8.21
C SER A 267 11.99 -11.24 9.26
N ALA A 268 12.54 -10.64 10.32
CA ALA A 268 13.18 -11.37 11.42
C ALA A 268 12.17 -12.22 12.21
N TRP A 269 10.96 -11.70 12.42
CA TRP A 269 9.88 -12.46 13.06
C TRP A 269 9.46 -13.67 12.22
N VAL A 270 9.32 -13.51 10.90
CA VAL A 270 9.00 -14.60 9.96
C VAL A 270 10.07 -15.69 10.00
N GLU A 271 11.36 -15.31 9.97
CA GLU A 271 12.47 -16.28 10.04
C GLU A 271 12.46 -17.07 11.35
N LYS A 272 12.21 -16.38 12.49
CA LYS A 272 12.11 -17.03 13.81
C LYS A 272 10.94 -18.03 13.85
N THR A 273 9.78 -17.65 13.30
CA THR A 273 8.60 -18.53 13.27
C THR A 273 8.87 -19.77 12.44
N LYS A 274 9.48 -19.62 11.25
CA LYS A 274 9.85 -20.76 10.40
C LYS A 274 10.80 -21.73 11.08
N LYS A 275 11.81 -21.21 11.79
CA LYS A 275 12.75 -22.07 12.53
C LYS A 275 12.06 -22.84 13.66
N ALA A 276 11.17 -22.18 14.41
CA ALA A 276 10.39 -22.81 15.46
C ALA A 276 9.44 -23.90 14.93
N GLU A 277 8.81 -23.66 13.76
CA GLU A 277 7.97 -24.66 13.11
C GLU A 277 8.80 -25.88 12.64
N ALA A 278 9.96 -25.66 12.01
CA ALA A 278 10.84 -26.74 11.60
C ALA A 278 11.39 -27.56 12.78
N GLU A 279 11.71 -26.93 13.91
CA GLU A 279 12.10 -27.64 15.15
C GLU A 279 10.97 -28.49 15.75
N LEU A 280 9.72 -28.01 15.65
CA LEU A 280 8.56 -28.75 16.10
C LEU A 280 8.25 -29.94 15.18
N GLU A 281 8.33 -29.75 13.88
CA GLU A 281 8.16 -30.82 12.88
C GLU A 281 9.23 -31.92 13.10
N ALA A 282 10.50 -31.56 13.27
CA ALA A 282 11.58 -32.52 13.52
C ALA A 282 11.38 -33.31 14.85
N LYS A 283 10.91 -32.66 15.91
CA LYS A 283 10.59 -33.34 17.17
C LYS A 283 9.39 -34.27 17.05
N GLN A 284 8.39 -33.91 16.24
CA GLN A 284 7.25 -34.80 15.98
C GLN A 284 7.68 -36.03 15.19
N GLU A 285 8.49 -35.87 14.15
CA GLU A 285 9.05 -36.97 13.37
C GLU A 285 9.89 -37.92 14.27
N GLU A 286 10.73 -37.38 15.16
CA GLU A 286 11.53 -38.15 16.12
C GLU A 286 10.63 -38.94 17.10
N ASN A 287 9.57 -38.31 17.64
CA ASN A 287 8.61 -38.97 18.52
C ASN A 287 7.80 -40.08 17.80
N ASP A 288 7.39 -39.83 16.55
CA ASP A 288 6.66 -40.79 15.75
C ASP A 288 7.54 -42.00 15.40
N ALA A 289 8.82 -41.78 15.09
CA ALA A 289 9.81 -42.82 14.87
C ALA A 289 10.06 -43.67 16.15
N LEU A 290 10.08 -43.04 17.31
CA LEU A 290 10.24 -43.73 18.60
C LEU A 290 8.98 -44.50 19.03
N SER A 291 7.79 -44.01 18.66
CA SER A 291 6.51 -44.64 19.01
C SER A 291 6.16 -45.84 18.11
N ASN A 292 6.70 -45.89 16.91
CA ASN A 292 6.46 -46.98 15.95
C ASN A 292 7.77 -47.46 15.28
N PRO A 293 8.64 -48.20 16.01
CA PRO A 293 9.93 -48.66 15.51
C PRO A 293 9.82 -49.69 14.35
N TRP A 294 8.67 -50.09 13.96
CA TRP A 294 8.36 -51.03 12.87
C TRP A 294 7.60 -50.37 11.71
N ASN A 295 7.96 -49.22 11.26
CA ASN A 295 7.41 -48.64 10.02
C ASN A 295 8.34 -48.96 8.83
N PRO A 296 7.96 -49.88 7.91
CA PRO A 296 8.82 -50.28 6.79
C PRO A 296 8.90 -49.23 5.68
N GLU A 297 8.31 -48.07 5.79
CA GLU A 297 8.37 -46.98 4.80
C GLU A 297 9.60 -46.05 4.96
N SER A 298 10.41 -46.20 6.01
CA SER A 298 11.60 -45.38 6.21
C SER A 298 12.84 -45.83 5.42
N ASP A 299 12.79 -47.00 4.73
CA ASP A 299 13.92 -47.58 4.01
C ASP A 299 13.70 -47.70 2.48
N MET A 300 12.77 -46.94 1.88
CA MET A 300 12.60 -46.89 0.41
C MET A 300 12.88 -45.50 -0.17
#